data_fca71bae215b3b45cacfc6bebc0bb1c8
#
_entry.id   fca71bae215b3b45cacfc6bebc0bb1c8
#
_cell.length_a   1.000
_cell.length_b   1.000
_cell.length_c   1.000
_cell.angle_alpha   90.00
_cell.angle_beta   90.00
_cell.angle_gamma   90.00
#
_symmetry.space_group_name_H-M   'P 1'
#
loop_
_entity.id
_entity.type
_entity.pdbx_description
1 polymer ?
#
loop_
_entity_poly.entity_id
_entity_poly.type
_entity_poly.pdbx_seq_one_letter_code
_entity_poly.pdbx_strand_id
1 'polypeptide(L)'
;AAIEIPSANFHANSSTMAAVMNVLCGGGERDGVRFLSHAGLQAALGNPIVLPTFGPITTEFTNAGWNIYRQGGKGWTFPHRWDFVGWQGLGGSIMQFHPERDLAFAYAMTQMAPKLDPNARSWRLQSAFERCAARTSTNGSPSLDTAAEVNSGP
;
A
#
# COMPACT_ATOMS: atom_id res chain seq x y z
N ALA A 1 -7.47 14.79 -30.67
CA ALA A 1 -6.40 13.82 -30.42
C ALA A 1 -6.51 13.39 -28.97
N ALA A 2 -6.54 12.10 -28.69
CA ALA A 2 -6.46 11.59 -27.32
C ALA A 2 -5.02 11.84 -26.83
N ILE A 3 -4.89 12.51 -25.66
CA ILE A 3 -3.59 12.70 -25.02
C ILE A 3 -3.37 11.48 -24.14
N GLU A 4 -2.30 10.74 -24.42
CA GLU A 4 -1.87 9.62 -23.60
C GLU A 4 -0.96 10.14 -22.48
N ILE A 5 -1.42 10.00 -21.23
CA ILE A 5 -0.67 10.33 -20.04
C ILE A 5 -0.54 9.04 -19.21
N PRO A 6 0.56 8.28 -19.33
CA PRO A 6 0.70 6.97 -18.68
C PRO A 6 0.44 6.99 -17.17
N SER A 7 0.81 8.07 -16.52
CA SER A 7 0.59 8.26 -15.06
C SER A 7 -0.86 8.58 -14.68
N ALA A 8 -1.75 8.84 -15.63
CA ALA A 8 -3.12 9.29 -15.35
C ALA A 8 -4.21 8.51 -16.11
N ASN A 9 -3.85 7.64 -17.04
CA ASN A 9 -4.82 6.94 -17.87
C ASN A 9 -5.25 5.57 -17.32
N PHE A 10 -4.79 5.20 -16.14
CA PHE A 10 -5.22 3.99 -15.48
C PHE A 10 -6.57 4.21 -14.79
N HIS A 11 -7.58 3.48 -15.24
CA HIS A 11 -8.93 3.52 -14.68
C HIS A 11 -9.17 2.27 -13.84
N ALA A 12 -9.37 2.45 -12.54
CA ALA A 12 -9.64 1.37 -11.60
C ALA A 12 -10.46 1.85 -10.41
N ASN A 13 -11.07 0.93 -9.70
CA ASN A 13 -11.65 1.16 -8.38
C ASN A 13 -10.66 0.75 -7.28
N SER A 14 -10.96 1.08 -6.02
CA SER A 14 -10.10 0.77 -4.88
C SER A 14 -9.89 -0.73 -4.67
N SER A 15 -10.90 -1.56 -4.98
CA SER A 15 -10.79 -3.02 -4.87
C SER A 15 -9.76 -3.59 -5.84
N THR A 16 -9.79 -3.16 -7.11
CA THR A 16 -8.80 -3.59 -8.12
C THR A 16 -7.40 -3.09 -7.75
N MET A 17 -7.28 -1.84 -7.30
CA MET A 17 -5.99 -1.29 -6.84
C MET A 17 -5.43 -2.09 -5.65
N ALA A 18 -6.26 -2.43 -4.67
CA ALA A 18 -5.86 -3.25 -3.53
C ALA A 18 -5.46 -4.66 -3.96
N ALA A 19 -6.16 -5.26 -4.93
CA ALA A 19 -5.82 -6.59 -5.45
C ALA A 19 -4.43 -6.61 -6.10
N VAL A 20 -4.07 -5.57 -6.87
CA VAL A 20 -2.72 -5.43 -7.43
C VAL A 20 -1.67 -5.31 -6.33
N MET A 21 -1.92 -4.47 -5.32
CA MET A 21 -0.99 -4.34 -4.18
C MET A 21 -0.87 -5.62 -3.36
N ASN A 22 -1.95 -6.41 -3.26
CA ASN A 22 -1.94 -7.71 -2.62
C ASN A 22 -1.03 -8.74 -3.31
N VAL A 23 -0.90 -8.69 -4.63
CA VAL A 23 0.09 -9.52 -5.35
C VAL A 23 1.50 -9.19 -4.88
N LEU A 24 1.79 -7.91 -4.68
CA LEU A 24 3.13 -7.45 -4.29
C LEU A 24 3.45 -7.79 -2.84
N CYS A 25 2.52 -7.60 -1.90
CA CYS A 25 2.74 -8.00 -0.51
C CYS A 25 2.75 -9.53 -0.33
N GLY A 26 2.07 -10.29 -1.20
CA GLY A 26 2.15 -11.75 -1.27
C GLY A 26 3.40 -12.30 -1.97
N GLY A 27 4.46 -11.49 -2.12
CA GLY A 27 5.70 -11.95 -2.72
C GLY A 27 5.66 -12.13 -4.24
N GLY A 28 4.73 -11.48 -4.93
CA GLY A 28 4.53 -11.56 -6.37
C GLY A 28 3.54 -12.65 -6.80
N GLU A 29 2.80 -13.24 -5.85
CA GLU A 29 1.83 -14.31 -6.10
C GLU A 29 0.50 -14.02 -5.42
N ARG A 30 -0.59 -14.45 -6.03
CA ARG A 30 -1.93 -14.39 -5.46
C ARG A 30 -2.79 -15.54 -5.96
N ASP A 31 -3.50 -16.21 -5.04
CA ASP A 31 -4.44 -17.31 -5.33
C ASP A 31 -3.82 -18.43 -6.20
N GLY A 32 -2.54 -18.77 -5.94
CA GLY A 32 -1.78 -19.78 -6.68
C GLY A 32 -1.26 -19.33 -8.06
N VAL A 33 -1.52 -18.08 -8.44
CA VAL A 33 -1.00 -17.50 -9.70
C VAL A 33 0.18 -16.59 -9.41
N ARG A 34 1.32 -16.90 -10.02
CA ARG A 34 2.53 -16.08 -9.91
C ARG A 34 2.59 -15.04 -11.03
N PHE A 35 2.56 -13.78 -10.66
CA PHE A 35 2.66 -12.61 -11.56
C PHE A 35 4.08 -12.08 -11.65
N LEU A 36 4.85 -12.17 -10.56
CA LEU A 36 6.22 -11.68 -10.48
C LEU A 36 7.06 -12.66 -9.67
N SER A 37 8.26 -12.97 -10.14
CA SER A 37 9.17 -13.82 -9.36
C SER A 37 9.60 -13.13 -8.08
N HIS A 38 9.91 -13.91 -7.04
CA HIS A 38 10.42 -13.35 -5.79
C HIS A 38 11.69 -12.51 -6.02
N ALA A 39 12.62 -13.01 -6.84
CA ALA A 39 13.83 -12.26 -7.21
C ALA A 39 13.52 -10.97 -7.97
N GLY A 40 12.52 -10.98 -8.85
CA GLY A 40 12.06 -9.78 -9.56
C GLY A 40 11.46 -8.75 -8.60
N LEU A 41 10.66 -9.17 -7.64
CA LEU A 41 10.12 -8.27 -6.62
C LEU A 41 11.23 -7.69 -5.72
N GLN A 42 12.19 -8.49 -5.28
CA GLN A 42 13.34 -8.02 -4.50
C GLN A 42 14.19 -7.02 -5.30
N ALA A 43 14.43 -7.29 -6.56
CA ALA A 43 15.13 -6.35 -7.45
C ALA A 43 14.36 -5.02 -7.63
N ALA A 44 13.03 -5.09 -7.71
CA ALA A 44 12.16 -3.91 -7.82
C ALA A 44 12.16 -3.05 -6.55
N LEU A 45 12.23 -3.68 -5.38
CA LEU A 45 12.27 -3.01 -4.06
C LEU A 45 13.67 -2.50 -3.70
N GLY A 46 14.71 -3.10 -4.23
CA GLY A 46 16.11 -2.84 -3.89
C GLY A 46 16.64 -1.49 -4.35
N ASN A 47 17.86 -1.18 -3.92
CA ASN A 47 18.64 -0.01 -4.33
C ASN A 47 17.86 1.31 -4.27
N PRO A 48 17.29 1.68 -3.11
CA PRO A 48 16.51 2.90 -3.00
C PRO A 48 17.38 4.15 -3.24
N ILE A 49 16.82 5.11 -3.95
CA ILE A 49 17.43 6.39 -4.24
C ILE A 49 16.57 7.54 -3.72
N VAL A 50 17.21 8.63 -3.32
CA VAL A 50 16.53 9.86 -2.88
C VAL A 50 16.63 10.90 -3.98
N LEU A 51 15.49 11.36 -4.48
CA LEU A 51 15.40 12.37 -5.53
C LEU A 51 14.56 13.56 -5.08
N PRO A 52 14.89 14.79 -5.54
CA PRO A 52 13.99 15.92 -5.41
C PRO A 52 12.76 15.69 -6.28
N THR A 53 11.56 15.96 -5.72
CA THR A 53 10.29 15.77 -6.43
C THR A 53 9.57 17.08 -6.71
N PHE A 54 9.21 17.84 -5.66
CA PHE A 54 8.51 19.12 -5.80
C PHE A 54 9.21 20.19 -4.98
N GLY A 55 9.99 21.04 -5.63
CA GLY A 55 10.76 22.09 -4.94
C GLY A 55 11.76 21.50 -3.95
N PRO A 56 11.72 21.90 -2.66
CA PRO A 56 12.65 21.41 -1.65
C PRO A 56 12.32 20.01 -1.11
N ILE A 57 11.25 19.38 -1.62
CA ILE A 57 10.80 18.08 -1.15
C ILE A 57 11.60 16.98 -1.84
N THR A 58 12.17 16.10 -1.04
CA THR A 58 12.83 14.88 -1.50
C THR A 58 11.94 13.67 -1.23
N THR A 59 12.00 12.68 -2.10
CA THR A 59 11.28 11.42 -1.95
C THR A 59 12.25 10.27 -2.16
N GLU A 60 12.14 9.24 -1.35
CA GLU A 60 12.86 7.98 -1.52
C GLU A 60 12.07 7.06 -2.46
N PHE A 61 12.74 6.54 -3.47
CA PHE A 61 12.15 5.65 -4.46
C PHE A 61 12.86 4.31 -4.47
N THR A 62 12.11 3.23 -4.66
CA THR A 62 12.67 1.92 -4.99
C THR A 62 13.23 1.90 -6.41
N ASN A 63 13.95 0.84 -6.77
CA ASN A 63 14.46 0.65 -8.13
C ASN A 63 13.34 0.61 -9.21
N ALA A 64 12.12 0.18 -8.84
CA ALA A 64 10.95 0.23 -9.72
C ALA A 64 10.24 1.60 -9.74
N GLY A 65 10.75 2.60 -9.02
CA GLY A 65 10.17 3.95 -8.96
C GLY A 65 8.98 4.09 -8.01
N TRP A 66 8.74 3.15 -7.12
CA TRP A 66 7.73 3.30 -6.06
C TRP A 66 8.26 4.17 -4.93
N ASN A 67 7.42 5.04 -4.40
CA ASN A 67 7.74 5.81 -3.20
C ASN A 67 7.87 4.89 -1.99
N ILE A 68 8.84 5.18 -1.13
CA ILE A 68 9.00 4.53 0.17
C ILE A 68 8.57 5.51 1.26
N TYR A 69 7.59 5.12 2.05
CA TYR A 69 7.01 5.92 3.13
C TYR A 69 7.52 5.45 4.49
N ARG A 70 8.76 5.80 4.83
CA ARG A 70 9.40 5.37 6.08
C ARG A 70 8.91 6.16 7.28
N GLN A 71 8.77 5.49 8.41
CA GLN A 71 8.56 6.14 9.69
C GLN A 71 9.79 7.01 10.04
N GLY A 72 9.57 8.30 10.31
CA GLY A 72 10.64 9.23 10.64
C GLY A 72 11.58 9.62 9.50
N GLY A 73 11.31 9.18 8.26
CA GLY A 73 12.12 9.54 7.08
C GLY A 73 12.11 11.03 6.74
N LYS A 74 13.18 11.50 6.11
CA LYS A 74 13.26 12.85 5.52
C LYS A 74 12.45 12.85 4.22
N GLY A 75 11.62 13.84 3.98
CA GLY A 75 10.79 13.97 2.79
C GLY A 75 9.39 14.46 3.15
N TRP A 76 8.38 14.16 2.34
CA TRP A 76 6.99 14.49 2.65
C TRP A 76 6.64 13.99 4.04
N THR A 77 6.64 14.89 5.01
CA THR A 77 6.34 14.59 6.42
C THR A 77 4.85 14.45 6.61
N PHE A 78 4.30 13.36 6.12
CA PHE A 78 2.98 12.96 6.53
C PHE A 78 3.09 12.28 7.91
N PRO A 79 2.19 12.59 8.85
CA PRO A 79 2.36 12.21 10.26
C PRO A 79 2.36 10.71 10.53
N HIS A 80 2.05 9.88 9.54
CA HIS A 80 1.93 8.44 9.69
C HIS A 80 2.64 7.72 8.56
N ARG A 81 3.91 7.40 8.79
CA ARG A 81 4.74 6.62 7.88
C ARG A 81 4.97 5.25 8.48
N TRP A 82 4.48 4.26 7.80
CA TRP A 82 4.40 2.90 8.28
C TRP A 82 5.26 1.94 7.45
N ASP A 83 6.30 2.44 6.80
CA ASP A 83 7.17 1.67 5.91
C ASP A 83 6.43 1.05 4.69
N PHE A 84 5.32 1.68 4.28
CA PHE A 84 4.62 1.32 3.06
C PHE A 84 5.40 1.74 1.83
N VAL A 85 5.24 0.94 0.78
CA VAL A 85 5.78 1.19 -0.56
C VAL A 85 4.63 1.29 -1.56
N GLY A 86 4.72 2.21 -2.50
CA GLY A 86 3.71 2.37 -3.53
C GLY A 86 3.58 3.80 -4.02
N TRP A 87 2.38 4.21 -4.36
CA TRP A 87 2.13 5.51 -4.96
C TRP A 87 0.94 6.24 -4.36
N GLN A 88 1.04 7.56 -4.35
CA GLN A 88 -0.05 8.47 -4.05
C GLN A 88 -0.24 9.41 -5.23
N GLY A 89 -1.46 9.50 -5.74
CA GLY A 89 -1.83 10.41 -6.81
C GLY A 89 -2.16 11.81 -6.32
N LEU A 90 -1.98 12.79 -7.20
CA LEU A 90 -2.49 14.14 -7.00
C LEU A 90 -4.01 14.08 -6.78
N GLY A 91 -4.49 14.74 -5.73
CA GLY A 91 -5.91 14.70 -5.35
C GLY A 91 -6.27 13.66 -4.31
N GLY A 92 -5.38 12.70 -3.99
CA GLY A 92 -5.48 11.86 -2.80
C GLY A 92 -5.76 10.37 -3.01
N SER A 93 -5.76 9.85 -4.24
CA SER A 93 -5.78 8.38 -4.43
C SER A 93 -4.48 7.76 -3.93
N ILE A 94 -4.58 6.58 -3.30
CA ILE A 94 -3.45 5.84 -2.74
C ILE A 94 -3.53 4.40 -3.21
N MET A 95 -2.38 3.82 -3.57
CA MET A 95 -2.19 2.38 -3.72
C MET A 95 -0.80 2.00 -3.17
N GLN A 96 -0.79 1.22 -2.10
CA GLN A 96 0.41 0.92 -1.32
C GLN A 96 0.34 -0.49 -0.75
N PHE A 97 1.51 -1.09 -0.51
CA PHE A 97 1.67 -2.35 0.21
C PHE A 97 2.81 -2.23 1.22
N HIS A 98 2.79 -3.08 2.23
CA HIS A 98 3.88 -3.20 3.18
C HIS A 98 4.73 -4.42 2.81
N PRO A 99 6.04 -4.27 2.55
CA PRO A 99 6.88 -5.38 2.06
C PRO A 99 7.02 -6.55 3.03
N GLU A 100 6.83 -6.31 4.35
CA GLU A 100 7.13 -7.29 5.41
C GLU A 100 5.88 -7.72 6.21
N ARG A 101 4.71 -7.12 5.96
CA ARG A 101 3.54 -7.31 6.84
C ARG A 101 2.30 -7.75 6.09
N ASP A 102 2.33 -8.42 5.04
CA ASP A 102 1.15 -8.89 4.28
C ASP A 102 -0.05 -7.91 4.34
N LEU A 103 0.22 -6.63 4.13
CA LEU A 103 -0.76 -5.54 4.18
C LEU A 103 -0.77 -4.76 2.87
N ALA A 104 -1.94 -4.58 2.31
CA ALA A 104 -2.16 -3.72 1.16
C ALA A 104 -3.25 -2.69 1.46
N PHE A 105 -3.06 -1.47 1.00
CA PHE A 105 -4.02 -0.39 1.15
C PHE A 105 -4.25 0.34 -0.16
N ALA A 106 -5.51 0.53 -0.51
CA ALA A 106 -5.89 1.34 -1.65
C ALA A 106 -7.10 2.22 -1.35
N TYR A 107 -7.04 3.44 -1.83
CA TYR A 107 -8.11 4.41 -1.78
C TYR A 107 -8.26 5.09 -3.14
N ALA A 108 -9.43 5.01 -3.73
CA ALA A 108 -9.79 5.73 -4.94
C ALA A 108 -10.72 6.89 -4.57
N MET A 109 -10.33 8.10 -4.89
CA MET A 109 -11.15 9.28 -4.66
C MET A 109 -12.26 9.43 -5.72
N THR A 110 -13.39 9.97 -5.32
CA THR A 110 -14.47 10.42 -6.23
C THR A 110 -14.39 11.93 -6.49
N GLN A 111 -13.65 12.65 -5.66
CA GLN A 111 -13.42 14.09 -5.77
C GLN A 111 -12.00 14.41 -5.37
N MET A 112 -11.26 15.09 -6.24
CA MET A 112 -9.91 15.54 -5.96
C MET A 112 -9.88 16.49 -4.76
N ALA A 113 -8.89 16.32 -3.89
CA ALA A 113 -8.59 17.31 -2.87
C ALA A 113 -7.97 18.56 -3.54
N PRO A 114 -8.38 19.77 -3.16
CA PRO A 114 -7.90 21.00 -3.80
C PRO A 114 -6.44 21.32 -3.52
N LYS A 115 -5.83 20.65 -2.55
CA LYS A 115 -4.43 20.81 -2.12
C LYS A 115 -3.87 19.45 -1.72
N LEU A 116 -2.54 19.35 -1.70
CA LEU A 116 -1.83 18.27 -1.03
C LEU A 116 -2.01 18.46 0.49
N ASP A 117 -3.16 18.02 0.99
CA ASP A 117 -3.53 18.19 2.39
C ASP A 117 -3.10 16.94 3.17
N PRO A 118 -2.22 17.08 4.18
CA PRO A 118 -1.83 15.97 5.04
C PRO A 118 -2.99 15.40 5.87
N ASN A 119 -4.12 16.12 5.96
CA ASN A 119 -5.36 15.65 6.58
C ASN A 119 -6.36 15.08 5.57
N ALA A 120 -5.92 14.81 4.35
CA ALA A 120 -6.78 14.24 3.31
C ALA A 120 -7.51 12.98 3.81
N ARG A 121 -8.70 12.75 3.28
CA ARG A 121 -9.55 11.60 3.63
C ARG A 121 -8.81 10.26 3.56
N SER A 122 -7.94 10.10 2.54
CA SER A 122 -7.13 8.91 2.34
C SER A 122 -6.19 8.63 3.51
N TRP A 123 -5.53 9.65 4.06
CA TRP A 123 -4.62 9.52 5.20
C TRP A 123 -5.35 9.14 6.49
N ARG A 124 -6.52 9.70 6.71
CA ARG A 124 -7.35 9.35 7.88
C ARG A 124 -7.78 7.89 7.83
N LEU A 125 -8.18 7.41 6.65
CA LEU A 125 -8.57 6.02 6.43
C LEU A 125 -7.36 5.09 6.56
N GLN A 126 -6.22 5.44 5.98
CA GLN A 126 -4.99 4.66 6.10
C GLN A 126 -4.54 4.57 7.56
N SER A 127 -4.56 5.66 8.30
CA SER A 127 -4.23 5.66 9.74
C SER A 127 -5.19 4.80 10.56
N ALA A 128 -6.47 4.75 10.22
CA ALA A 128 -7.43 3.87 10.87
C ALA A 128 -7.14 2.39 10.54
N PHE A 129 -6.87 2.08 9.28
CA PHE A 129 -6.46 0.76 8.81
C PHE A 129 -5.24 0.25 9.58
N GLU A 130 -4.19 1.07 9.70
CA GLU A 130 -2.96 0.73 10.42
C GLU A 130 -3.21 0.41 11.89
N ARG A 131 -4.02 1.21 12.57
CA ARG A 131 -4.39 0.94 13.97
C ARG A 131 -5.15 -0.36 14.13
N CYS A 132 -6.00 -0.71 13.18
CA CYS A 132 -6.70 -1.99 13.18
C CYS A 132 -5.73 -3.16 12.94
N ALA A 133 -4.86 -3.05 11.93
CA ALA A 133 -3.87 -4.07 11.61
C ALA A 133 -2.89 -4.33 12.77
N ALA A 134 -2.46 -3.28 13.48
CA ALA A 134 -1.62 -3.43 14.67
C ALA A 134 -2.31 -4.22 15.80
N ARG A 135 -3.61 -4.05 15.99
CA ARG A 135 -4.37 -4.77 17.03
C ARG A 135 -4.55 -6.24 16.70
N THR A 136 -4.75 -6.60 15.43
CA THR A 136 -4.87 -8.00 15.03
C THR A 136 -3.55 -8.76 15.19
N SER A 137 -2.42 -8.11 14.97
CA SER A 137 -1.10 -8.69 15.17
C SER A 137 -0.76 -8.98 16.64
N THR A 138 -1.31 -8.20 17.59
CA THR A 138 -1.08 -8.38 19.04
C THR A 138 -2.00 -9.42 19.66
N ASN A 139 -3.16 -9.68 19.07
CA ASN A 139 -4.18 -10.58 19.62
C ASN A 139 -4.11 -12.01 19.06
N GLY A 140 -2.97 -12.50 18.57
CA GLY A 140 -2.78 -13.86 18.06
C GLY A 140 -4.01 -14.38 17.31
N SER A 141 -3.95 -14.74 16.05
CA SER A 141 -5.07 -15.35 15.34
C SER A 141 -5.75 -16.41 16.22
N PRO A 142 -7.08 -16.38 16.46
CA PRO A 142 -7.75 -17.53 17.02
C PRO A 142 -7.51 -18.69 16.06
N SER A 143 -6.91 -19.77 16.54
CA SER A 143 -6.74 -20.98 15.78
C SER A 143 -8.12 -21.47 15.34
N LEU A 144 -8.30 -21.73 14.04
CA LEU A 144 -9.52 -22.28 13.45
C LEU A 144 -9.83 -23.71 13.91
N ASP A 145 -9.10 -24.24 14.90
CA ASP A 145 -9.21 -25.64 15.34
C ASP A 145 -10.27 -25.90 16.43
N THR A 146 -11.05 -24.91 16.86
CA THR A 146 -12.04 -25.10 17.94
C THR A 146 -13.50 -25.21 17.48
N ALA A 147 -13.77 -25.33 16.17
CA ALA A 147 -15.13 -25.45 15.66
C ALA A 147 -15.58 -26.90 15.34
N ALA A 148 -14.77 -27.92 15.64
CA ALA A 148 -15.08 -29.32 15.27
C ALA A 148 -15.54 -30.23 16.43
N GLU A 149 -15.68 -29.74 17.67
CA GLU A 149 -16.01 -30.58 18.83
C GLU A 149 -17.31 -30.22 19.58
N VAL A 150 -18.32 -29.73 18.91
CA VAL A 150 -19.67 -29.64 19.51
C VAL A 150 -20.70 -30.21 18.56
N ASN A 151 -20.66 -31.52 18.30
CA ASN A 151 -21.84 -32.28 17.91
C ASN A 151 -21.65 -33.80 18.04
N SER A 152 -21.46 -34.28 19.25
CA SER A 152 -21.70 -35.70 19.59
C SER A 152 -22.12 -35.79 21.05
N GLY A 153 -23.39 -35.74 21.28
CA GLY A 153 -24.03 -36.09 22.53
C GLY A 153 -25.41 -36.64 22.31
N PRO A 154 -25.88 -37.59 23.13
CA PRO A 154 -26.74 -38.71 22.80
C PRO A 154 -28.20 -38.33 22.50
#